data_fe31bf46892c1db84ae06202dbe63079
#
_entry.id   fe31bf46892c1db84ae06202dbe63079
#
_cell.length_a   1.000
_cell.length_b   1.000
_cell.length_c   1.000
_cell.angle_alpha   90.00
_cell.angle_beta   90.00
_cell.angle_gamma   90.00
#
_symmetry.space_group_name_H-M   'P 1'
#
loop_
_entity.id
_entity.type
_entity.pdbx_description
1 polymer ?
#
loop_
_entity_poly.entity_id
_entity_poly.type
_entity_poly.pdbx_seq_one_letter_code
_entity_poly.pdbx_strand_id
1 'polypeptide(L)'
;MDDLTEMLKGTLEGCVLEIIGSEETYGYAITRRLNELGFADVVEGTVYTILLRLEKNGLVQVTKRPSGMGPPRKFYALNDTGREELATFWAKWEYLSSRIDKLKEGGR
;
A
#
# COMPACT_ATOMS: atom_id res chain seq x y z
N MET A 1 -14.80 11.82 7.15
CA MET A 1 -13.69 11.95 8.08
C MET A 1 -12.54 12.64 7.39
N ASP A 2 -12.05 13.71 8.00
CA ASP A 2 -11.19 14.61 7.27
C ASP A 2 -9.76 14.11 7.09
N ASP A 3 -8.92 14.22 8.04
CA ASP A 3 -7.51 14.01 7.78
C ASP A 3 -6.97 12.77 8.51
N LEU A 4 -6.62 11.76 7.74
CA LEU A 4 -6.05 10.53 8.28
C LEU A 4 -4.53 10.47 8.11
N THR A 5 -3.92 11.56 7.61
CA THR A 5 -2.50 11.55 7.24
C THR A 5 -1.60 11.02 8.36
N GLU A 6 -1.77 11.54 9.57
CA GLU A 6 -0.94 11.11 10.68
C GLU A 6 -1.15 9.65 11.04
N MET A 7 -2.41 9.20 11.02
CA MET A 7 -2.71 7.80 11.35
C MET A 7 -2.25 6.83 10.27
N LEU A 8 -2.15 7.30 9.02
CA LEU A 8 -1.71 6.46 7.92
C LEU A 8 -0.21 6.26 7.89
N LYS A 9 0.54 7.08 8.61
CA LYS A 9 1.99 6.87 8.69
C LYS A 9 2.27 5.50 9.27
N GLY A 10 3.08 4.73 8.56
CA GLY A 10 3.42 3.38 8.96
C GLY A 10 2.45 2.31 8.47
N THR A 11 1.27 2.68 7.98
CA THR A 11 0.30 1.70 7.50
C THR A 11 0.03 1.79 6.01
N LEU A 12 0.26 2.95 5.41
CA LEU A 12 -0.07 3.13 4.00
C LEU A 12 0.73 2.21 3.08
N GLU A 13 1.99 1.99 3.41
CA GLU A 13 2.83 1.08 2.63
C GLU A 13 2.24 -0.33 2.60
N GLY A 14 1.73 -0.80 3.75
CA GLY A 14 1.07 -2.10 3.83
C GLY A 14 -0.20 -2.15 2.99
N CYS A 15 -0.94 -1.06 2.95
CA CYS A 15 -2.13 -0.98 2.09
C CYS A 15 -1.74 -1.10 0.62
N VAL A 16 -0.67 -0.43 0.22
CA VAL A 16 -0.17 -0.52 -1.16
C VAL A 16 0.29 -1.95 -1.47
N LEU A 17 1.01 -2.59 -0.54
CA LEU A 17 1.42 -3.98 -0.70
C LEU A 17 0.23 -4.90 -0.91
N GLU A 18 -0.85 -4.71 -0.15
CA GLU A 18 -2.05 -5.53 -0.30
C GLU A 18 -2.68 -5.37 -1.67
N ILE A 19 -2.76 -4.15 -2.17
CA ILE A 19 -3.34 -3.89 -3.48
C ILE A 19 -2.50 -4.56 -4.57
N ILE A 20 -1.17 -4.43 -4.49
CA ILE A 20 -0.27 -5.06 -5.45
C ILE A 20 -0.36 -6.59 -5.34
N GLY A 21 -0.49 -7.11 -4.11
CA GLY A 21 -0.59 -8.54 -3.88
C GLY A 21 -1.86 -9.17 -4.42
N SER A 22 -2.92 -8.39 -4.57
CA SER A 22 -4.19 -8.88 -5.12
C SER A 22 -4.10 -9.11 -6.62
N GLU A 23 -3.39 -8.23 -7.33
CA GLU A 23 -3.15 -8.40 -8.77
C GLU A 23 -2.09 -7.40 -9.22
N GLU A 24 -1.42 -7.72 -10.32
CA GLU A 24 -0.47 -6.79 -10.91
C GLU A 24 -1.16 -5.47 -11.26
N THR A 25 -0.52 -4.34 -10.94
CA THR A 25 -1.17 -3.04 -11.07
C THR A 25 -0.14 -1.93 -11.27
N TYR A 26 -0.60 -0.70 -11.35
CA TYR A 26 0.26 0.47 -11.60
C TYR A 26 -0.18 1.62 -10.70
N GLY A 27 0.68 2.65 -10.61
CA GLY A 27 0.51 3.71 -9.61
C GLY A 27 -0.82 4.41 -9.62
N TYR A 28 -1.31 4.77 -10.81
CA TYR A 28 -2.60 5.47 -10.91
C TYR A 28 -3.75 4.59 -10.39
N ALA A 29 -3.76 3.31 -10.78
CA ALA A 29 -4.81 2.39 -10.34
C ALA A 29 -4.76 2.18 -8.83
N ILE A 30 -3.55 2.10 -8.26
CA ILE A 30 -3.39 1.98 -6.81
C ILE A 30 -3.97 3.20 -6.11
N THR A 31 -3.64 4.39 -6.61
CA THR A 31 -4.13 5.64 -6.02
C THR A 31 -5.65 5.69 -6.07
N ARG A 32 -6.24 5.34 -7.21
CA ARG A 32 -7.68 5.33 -7.35
C ARG A 32 -8.33 4.34 -6.37
N ARG A 33 -7.74 3.17 -6.23
CA ARG A 33 -8.27 2.15 -5.32
C ARG A 33 -8.29 2.67 -3.89
N LEU A 34 -7.20 3.32 -3.46
CA LEU A 34 -7.13 3.90 -2.13
C LEU A 34 -8.17 5.00 -1.94
N ASN A 35 -8.32 5.87 -2.94
CA ASN A 35 -9.31 6.93 -2.87
C ASN A 35 -10.73 6.36 -2.77
N GLU A 36 -11.04 5.33 -3.53
CA GLU A 36 -12.35 4.69 -3.51
C GLU A 36 -12.65 4.02 -2.17
N LEU A 37 -11.61 3.56 -1.48
CA LEU A 37 -11.77 2.96 -0.15
C LEU A 37 -11.94 3.99 0.96
N GLY A 38 -11.88 5.26 0.63
CA GLY A 38 -12.08 6.32 1.62
C GLY A 38 -10.82 7.09 1.99
N PHE A 39 -9.67 6.73 1.41
CA PHE A 39 -8.43 7.48 1.65
C PHE A 39 -8.31 8.59 0.63
N ALA A 40 -9.22 9.55 0.70
CA ALA A 40 -9.39 10.57 -0.34
C ALA A 40 -8.19 11.51 -0.47
N ASP A 41 -7.42 11.68 0.59
CA ASP A 41 -6.29 12.61 0.59
C ASP A 41 -5.00 12.00 0.05
N VAL A 42 -5.00 10.70 -0.25
CA VAL A 42 -3.81 10.06 -0.82
C VAL A 42 -3.70 10.47 -2.28
N VAL A 43 -2.55 11.02 -2.63
CA VAL A 43 -2.29 11.49 -3.99
C VAL A 43 -1.29 10.58 -4.69
N GLU A 44 -1.26 10.67 -6.02
CA GLU A 44 -0.41 9.80 -6.83
C GLU A 44 1.07 9.93 -6.48
N GLY A 45 1.51 11.15 -6.15
CA GLY A 45 2.90 11.37 -5.75
C GLY A 45 3.30 10.58 -4.52
N THR A 46 2.40 10.46 -3.54
CA THR A 46 2.64 9.68 -2.34
C THR A 46 2.78 8.20 -2.67
N VAL A 47 1.87 7.69 -3.52
CA VAL A 47 1.92 6.29 -3.96
C VAL A 47 3.21 6.03 -4.72
N TYR A 48 3.59 6.96 -5.61
CA TYR A 48 4.81 6.81 -6.39
C TYR A 48 6.05 6.70 -5.49
N THR A 49 6.11 7.52 -4.44
CA THR A 49 7.22 7.47 -3.48
C THR A 49 7.29 6.11 -2.77
N ILE A 50 6.12 5.56 -2.42
CA ILE A 50 6.05 4.24 -1.80
C ILE A 50 6.55 3.18 -2.79
N LEU A 51 6.10 3.25 -4.04
CA LEU A 51 6.50 2.28 -5.06
C LEU A 51 8.00 2.28 -5.29
N LEU A 52 8.64 3.46 -5.29
CA LEU A 52 10.09 3.55 -5.41
C LEU A 52 10.77 2.84 -4.25
N ARG A 53 10.25 3.00 -3.04
CA ARG A 53 10.82 2.36 -1.87
C ARG A 53 10.65 0.84 -1.92
N LEU A 54 9.48 0.36 -2.35
CA LEU A 54 9.26 -1.08 -2.50
C LEU A 54 10.21 -1.69 -3.53
N GLU A 55 10.42 -0.98 -4.62
CA GLU A 55 11.35 -1.42 -5.67
C GLU A 55 12.78 -1.46 -5.12
N LYS A 56 13.18 -0.40 -4.43
CA LYS A 56 14.52 -0.32 -3.83
C LYS A 56 14.76 -1.44 -2.83
N ASN A 57 13.74 -1.80 -2.08
CA ASN A 57 13.84 -2.84 -1.05
C ASN A 57 13.64 -4.25 -1.60
N GLY A 58 13.48 -4.39 -2.90
CA GLY A 58 13.40 -5.71 -3.52
C GLY A 58 12.12 -6.47 -3.24
N LEU A 59 11.00 -5.76 -3.06
CA LEU A 59 9.74 -6.39 -2.70
C LEU A 59 8.81 -6.62 -3.89
N VAL A 60 9.13 -6.00 -5.02
CA VAL A 60 8.25 -6.05 -6.20
C VAL A 60 9.04 -6.35 -7.45
N GLN A 61 8.34 -6.94 -8.43
CA GLN A 61 8.81 -7.05 -9.80
C GLN A 61 8.18 -5.92 -10.59
N VAL A 62 8.99 -5.24 -11.40
CA VAL A 62 8.53 -4.12 -12.21
C VAL A 62 8.60 -4.52 -13.67
N THR A 63 7.50 -4.36 -14.39
CA THR A 63 7.42 -4.62 -15.81
C THR A 63 6.95 -3.35 -16.51
N LYS A 64 7.68 -2.92 -17.53
CA LYS A 64 7.25 -1.78 -18.32
C LYS A 64 6.41 -2.25 -19.48
N ARG A 65 5.29 -1.58 -19.71
CA ARG A 65 4.39 -1.90 -20.83
C ARG A 65 4.05 -0.65 -21.60
N PRO A 66 3.87 -0.76 -22.92
CA PRO A 66 3.43 0.39 -23.71
C PRO A 66 2.11 0.92 -23.18
N SER A 67 1.98 2.25 -23.12
CA SER A 67 0.75 2.89 -22.65
C SER A 67 -0.04 3.53 -23.78
N GLY A 68 0.27 3.17 -25.03
CA GLY A 68 -0.36 3.75 -26.21
C GLY A 68 0.27 5.05 -26.63
N MET A 69 -0.20 6.16 -26.14
CA MET A 69 0.22 7.48 -26.61
C MET A 69 1.34 8.12 -25.78
N GLY A 70 1.74 7.53 -24.69
CA GLY A 70 2.70 8.14 -23.79
C GLY A 70 3.90 7.26 -23.52
N PRO A 71 4.72 7.64 -22.53
CA PRO A 71 5.83 6.79 -22.11
C PRO A 71 5.34 5.46 -21.58
N PRO A 72 6.18 4.42 -21.59
CA PRO A 72 5.79 3.13 -21.04
C PRO A 72 5.33 3.24 -19.59
N ARG A 73 4.35 2.44 -19.23
CA ARG A 73 3.80 2.41 -17.87
C ARG A 73 4.45 1.29 -17.09
N LYS A 74 4.84 1.58 -15.85
CA LYS A 74 5.38 0.57 -14.96
C LYS A 74 4.26 -0.18 -14.27
N PHE A 75 4.30 -1.52 -14.35
CA PHE A 75 3.39 -2.39 -13.62
C PHE A 75 4.18 -3.10 -12.52
N TYR A 76 3.52 -3.31 -11.40
CA TYR A 76 4.13 -3.85 -10.18
C TYR A 76 3.41 -5.11 -9.75
N ALA A 77 4.18 -6.12 -9.38
CA ALA A 77 3.66 -7.36 -8.78
C ALA A 77 4.56 -7.70 -7.60
N LEU A 78 3.99 -8.33 -6.57
CA LEU A 78 4.82 -8.76 -5.44
C LEU A 78 5.68 -9.95 -5.85
N ASN A 79 6.90 -9.96 -5.37
CA ASN A 79 7.74 -11.16 -5.42
C ASN A 79 7.58 -11.91 -4.08
N ASP A 80 8.34 -12.99 -3.88
CA ASP A 80 8.22 -13.79 -2.67
C ASP A 80 8.54 -12.98 -1.41
N THR A 81 9.58 -12.14 -1.47
CA THR A 81 9.95 -11.28 -0.34
C THR A 81 8.83 -10.29 -0.04
N GLY A 82 8.20 -9.74 -1.08
CA GLY A 82 7.07 -8.84 -0.90
C GLY A 82 5.87 -9.51 -0.26
N ARG A 83 5.61 -10.76 -0.62
CA ARG A 83 4.51 -11.51 0.01
C ARG A 83 4.79 -11.77 1.48
N GLU A 84 6.02 -12.07 1.84
CA GLU A 84 6.41 -12.23 3.24
C GLU A 84 6.22 -10.92 4.01
N GLU A 85 6.63 -9.81 3.40
CA GLU A 85 6.47 -8.49 4.02
C GLU A 85 5.00 -8.17 4.24
N LEU A 86 4.15 -8.50 3.27
CA LEU A 86 2.71 -8.29 3.39
C LEU A 86 2.12 -9.10 4.54
N ALA A 87 2.52 -10.37 4.66
CA ALA A 87 2.06 -11.21 5.77
C ALA A 87 2.49 -10.64 7.12
N THR A 88 3.71 -10.15 7.20
CA THR A 88 4.23 -9.51 8.41
C THR A 88 3.43 -8.25 8.75
N PHE A 89 3.11 -7.45 7.74
CA PHE A 89 2.30 -6.25 7.95
C PHE A 89 0.94 -6.61 8.57
N TRP A 90 0.26 -7.60 8.03
CA TRP A 90 -1.06 -7.97 8.56
C TRP A 90 -0.97 -8.53 9.98
N ALA A 91 0.08 -9.29 10.28
CA ALA A 91 0.28 -9.80 11.64
C ALA A 91 0.49 -8.65 12.62
N LYS A 92 1.28 -7.66 12.24
CA LYS A 92 1.52 -6.48 13.08
C LYS A 92 0.26 -5.65 13.24
N TRP A 93 -0.50 -5.49 12.17
CA TRP A 93 -1.75 -4.75 12.21
C TRP A 93 -2.76 -5.40 13.16
N GLU A 94 -2.94 -6.71 13.06
CA GLU A 94 -3.86 -7.42 13.94
C GLU A 94 -3.45 -7.30 15.40
N TYR A 95 -2.17 -7.44 15.66
CA TYR A 95 -1.67 -7.30 17.02
C TYR A 95 -1.93 -5.90 17.55
N LEU A 96 -1.52 -4.89 16.81
CA LEU A 96 -1.64 -3.50 17.22
C LEU A 96 -3.10 -3.08 17.40
N SER A 97 -3.93 -3.36 16.41
CA SER A 97 -5.32 -2.93 16.45
C SER A 97 -6.08 -3.62 17.59
N SER A 98 -5.77 -4.89 17.88
CA SER A 98 -6.43 -5.58 18.99
C SER A 98 -6.06 -4.96 20.33
N ARG A 99 -4.82 -4.51 20.49
CA ARG A 99 -4.38 -3.84 21.72
C ARG A 99 -5.05 -2.49 21.90
N ILE A 100 -5.15 -1.74 20.81
CA ILE A 100 -5.82 -0.44 20.84
C ILE A 100 -7.31 -0.61 21.14
N ASP A 101 -7.93 -1.62 20.53
CA ASP A 101 -9.34 -1.92 20.82
C ASP A 101 -9.57 -2.22 22.30
N LYS A 102 -8.64 -2.94 22.93
CA LYS A 102 -8.74 -3.22 24.37
C LYS A 102 -8.71 -1.94 25.19
N LEU A 103 -7.87 -0.99 24.81
CA LEU A 103 -7.84 0.30 25.50
C LEU A 103 -9.16 1.02 25.37
N LYS A 104 -9.73 1.04 24.17
CA LYS A 104 -10.99 1.69 23.88
C LYS A 104 -12.12 1.08 24.69
N GLU A 105 -12.10 -0.23 24.90
CA GLU A 105 -13.14 -0.94 25.65
C GLU A 105 -12.92 -0.83 27.16
N GLY A 106 -11.89 -0.08 27.60
CA GLY A 106 -11.54 -0.04 29.01
C GLY A 106 -10.87 -1.31 29.45
N GLY A 107 -10.30 -2.09 28.53
CA GLY A 107 -9.70 -3.38 28.82
C GLY A 107 -8.48 -3.29 29.72
N ARG A 108 -8.38 -4.20 30.61
CA ARG A 108 -7.31 -4.27 31.60
C ARG A 108 -6.56 -5.56 31.51
#